data_2f2cb6b979005153b1fd609bf3021617
#
_entry.id   2f2cb6b979005153b1fd609bf3021617
#
_cell.length_a   1.000
_cell.length_b   1.000
_cell.length_c   1.000
_cell.angle_alpha   90.00
_cell.angle_beta   90.00
_cell.angle_gamma   90.00
#
_symmetry.space_group_name_H-M   'P 1'
#
loop_
_entity.id
_entity.type
_entity.pdbx_description
1 polymer ?
#
loop_
_entity_poly.entity_id
_entity_poly.type
_entity_poly.pdbx_seq_one_letter_code
_entity_poly.pdbx_strand_id
1 'polypeptide(L)'
;NNAGVMLLGPIVGAPVEEWERMIDINVRGLLHCAHAALPHLLEAAEQGPRNVADLVNISSVAGRTANSGSGVYNLTKHGIGAFSESLRQEITRRHVRVGLIEPGAVATELAGHNRPEIREMIGQRFGDMQRMESVDIADAILYMVTRPGHVAVNEILIRPTEQER
;
A
#
# COMPACT_ATOMS: atom_id res chain seq x y z
N ASN A 1 -1.49 -1.35 -7.91
CA ASN A 1 -2.55 -1.71 -6.94
C ASN A 1 -2.62 -0.67 -5.83
N ASN A 2 -3.51 0.32 -6.00
CA ASN A 2 -3.63 1.45 -5.07
C ASN A 2 -4.97 1.45 -4.30
N ALA A 3 -6.01 0.79 -4.80
CA ALA A 3 -7.33 0.77 -4.15
C ALA A 3 -7.22 0.27 -2.69
N GLY A 4 -7.83 1.01 -1.76
CA GLY A 4 -7.77 0.66 -0.35
C GLY A 4 -8.71 1.50 0.51
N VAL A 5 -9.07 0.94 1.66
CA VAL A 5 -9.84 1.63 2.71
C VAL A 5 -9.15 1.46 4.06
N MET A 6 -9.35 2.43 4.93
CA MET A 6 -8.83 2.44 6.29
C MET A 6 -10.00 2.74 7.23
N LEU A 7 -10.43 1.72 7.97
CA LEU A 7 -11.50 1.83 8.96
C LEU A 7 -10.89 1.46 10.31
N LEU A 8 -10.64 2.49 11.12
CA LEU A 8 -9.96 2.37 12.40
C LEU A 8 -10.97 2.28 13.56
N GLY A 9 -10.48 1.80 14.70
CA GLY A 9 -11.25 1.73 15.94
C GLY A 9 -10.76 0.61 16.86
N PRO A 10 -11.24 0.60 18.12
CA PRO A 10 -10.98 -0.49 19.05
C PRO A 10 -11.48 -1.82 18.48
N ILE A 11 -10.76 -2.91 18.75
CA ILE A 11 -11.20 -4.25 18.34
C ILE A 11 -12.46 -4.68 19.09
N VAL A 12 -12.51 -4.34 20.39
CA VAL A 12 -13.69 -4.66 21.23
C VAL A 12 -14.85 -3.77 20.79
N GLY A 13 -15.94 -4.43 20.35
CA GLY A 13 -17.17 -3.74 19.91
C GLY A 13 -17.10 -3.14 18.50
N ALA A 14 -16.07 -3.44 17.73
CA ALA A 14 -16.01 -2.98 16.34
C ALA A 14 -17.07 -3.66 15.46
N PRO A 15 -17.65 -2.93 14.49
CA PRO A 15 -18.49 -3.55 13.46
C PRO A 15 -17.67 -4.50 12.59
N VAL A 16 -18.10 -5.77 12.50
CA VAL A 16 -17.41 -6.80 11.71
C VAL A 16 -17.42 -6.44 10.23
N GLU A 17 -18.43 -5.75 9.77
CA GLU A 17 -18.59 -5.28 8.38
C GLU A 17 -17.45 -4.32 7.95
N GLU A 18 -16.91 -3.54 8.88
CA GLU A 18 -15.73 -2.70 8.63
C GLU A 18 -14.49 -3.56 8.37
N TRP A 19 -14.35 -4.66 9.09
CA TRP A 19 -13.25 -5.61 8.90
C TRP A 19 -13.34 -6.34 7.57
N GLU A 20 -14.52 -6.88 7.27
CA GLU A 20 -14.79 -7.56 6.00
C GLU A 20 -14.52 -6.64 4.82
N ARG A 21 -15.00 -5.40 4.88
CA ARG A 21 -14.74 -4.39 3.85
C ARG A 21 -13.25 -4.10 3.65
N MET A 22 -12.47 -4.00 4.73
CA MET A 22 -11.01 -3.83 4.61
C MET A 22 -10.35 -5.06 3.99
N ILE A 23 -10.74 -6.26 4.38
CA ILE A 23 -10.22 -7.51 3.80
C ILE A 23 -10.58 -7.61 2.32
N ASP A 24 -11.82 -7.34 1.97
CA ASP A 24 -12.31 -7.44 0.59
C ASP A 24 -11.58 -6.47 -0.34
N ILE A 25 -11.44 -5.22 0.06
CA ILE A 25 -10.84 -4.20 -0.80
C ILE A 25 -9.31 -4.30 -0.75
N ASN A 26 -8.70 -4.27 0.44
CA ASN A 26 -7.25 -4.16 0.56
C ASN A 26 -6.53 -5.47 0.22
N VAL A 27 -7.15 -6.62 0.50
CA VAL A 27 -6.51 -7.93 0.31
C VAL A 27 -7.08 -8.63 -0.93
N ARG A 28 -8.36 -9.02 -0.93
CA ARG A 28 -8.94 -9.77 -2.05
C ARG A 28 -8.85 -9.00 -3.36
N GLY A 29 -9.18 -7.68 -3.36
CA GLY A 29 -9.07 -6.83 -4.53
C GLY A 29 -7.66 -6.83 -5.11
N LEU A 30 -6.64 -6.63 -4.25
CA LEU A 30 -5.24 -6.65 -4.67
C LEU A 30 -4.83 -8.01 -5.25
N LEU A 31 -5.20 -9.12 -4.59
CA LEU A 31 -4.87 -10.47 -5.06
C LEU A 31 -5.51 -10.76 -6.42
N HIS A 32 -6.77 -10.39 -6.62
CA HIS A 32 -7.46 -10.57 -7.90
C HIS A 32 -6.82 -9.73 -9.02
N CYS A 33 -6.49 -8.48 -8.73
CA CYS A 33 -5.80 -7.62 -9.71
C CYS A 33 -4.40 -8.15 -10.05
N ALA A 34 -3.62 -8.56 -9.05
CA ALA A 34 -2.31 -9.16 -9.28
C ALA A 34 -2.42 -10.44 -10.12
N HIS A 35 -3.33 -11.35 -9.76
CA HIS A 35 -3.55 -12.60 -10.48
C HIS A 35 -3.91 -12.34 -11.96
N ALA A 36 -4.81 -11.40 -12.22
CA ALA A 36 -5.23 -11.07 -13.59
C ALA A 36 -4.12 -10.37 -14.39
N ALA A 37 -3.32 -9.52 -13.75
CA ALA A 37 -2.28 -8.77 -14.43
C ALA A 37 -1.00 -9.58 -14.71
N LEU A 38 -0.67 -10.56 -13.88
CA LEU A 38 0.60 -11.29 -13.93
C LEU A 38 0.92 -11.91 -15.29
N PRO A 39 0.00 -12.60 -16.01
CA PRO A 39 0.30 -13.13 -17.34
C PRO A 39 0.74 -12.04 -18.31
N HIS A 40 0.07 -10.89 -18.30
CA HIS A 40 0.37 -9.75 -19.18
C HIS A 40 1.69 -9.06 -18.81
N LEU A 41 2.00 -8.96 -17.52
CA LEU A 41 3.27 -8.40 -17.05
C LEU A 41 4.45 -9.29 -17.44
N LEU A 42 4.30 -10.59 -17.34
CA LEU A 42 5.31 -11.56 -17.77
C LEU A 42 5.54 -11.47 -19.28
N GLU A 43 4.48 -11.44 -20.09
CA GLU A 43 4.57 -11.25 -21.53
C GLU A 43 5.24 -9.91 -21.88
N ALA A 44 4.85 -8.81 -21.22
CA ALA A 44 5.45 -7.50 -21.45
C ALA A 44 6.93 -7.44 -21.07
N ALA A 45 7.35 -8.16 -20.04
CA ALA A 45 8.76 -8.26 -19.68
C ALA A 45 9.59 -9.07 -20.68
N GLU A 46 9.01 -10.11 -21.30
CA GLU A 46 9.68 -10.97 -22.28
C GLU A 46 9.70 -10.35 -23.68
N GLN A 47 8.64 -9.67 -24.09
CA GLN A 47 8.43 -9.23 -25.49
C GLN A 47 8.38 -7.70 -25.66
N GLY A 48 8.22 -6.97 -24.57
CA GLY A 48 8.10 -5.52 -24.62
C GLY A 48 9.44 -4.81 -24.80
N PRO A 49 9.44 -3.57 -25.30
CA PRO A 49 10.64 -2.81 -25.62
C PRO A 49 11.51 -2.45 -24.40
N ARG A 50 10.94 -2.48 -23.20
CA ARG A 50 11.68 -2.23 -21.97
C ARG A 50 12.42 -3.45 -21.42
N ASN A 51 12.03 -4.65 -21.84
CA ASN A 51 12.47 -5.95 -21.29
C ASN A 51 12.34 -6.05 -19.76
N VAL A 52 11.39 -5.32 -19.20
CA VAL A 52 11.03 -5.31 -17.78
C VAL A 52 9.60 -4.80 -17.63
N ALA A 53 8.86 -5.36 -16.67
CA ALA A 53 7.56 -4.88 -16.27
C ALA A 53 7.52 -4.65 -14.74
N ASP A 54 6.58 -3.82 -14.29
CA ASP A 54 6.48 -3.42 -12.90
C ASP A 54 5.08 -3.70 -12.34
N LEU A 55 5.03 -4.27 -11.15
CA LEU A 55 3.85 -4.35 -10.29
C LEU A 55 4.15 -3.56 -9.01
N VAL A 56 3.41 -2.49 -8.76
CA VAL A 56 3.58 -1.68 -7.56
C VAL A 56 2.35 -1.81 -6.67
N ASN A 57 2.55 -2.26 -5.44
CA ASN A 57 1.51 -2.38 -4.43
C ASN A 57 1.64 -1.24 -3.41
N ILE A 58 0.51 -0.60 -3.07
CA ILE A 58 0.47 0.46 -2.07
C ILE A 58 0.08 -0.13 -0.72
N SER A 59 1.06 -0.21 0.18
CA SER A 59 0.87 -0.58 1.57
C SER A 59 0.69 0.66 2.45
N SER A 60 1.42 0.77 3.53
CA SER A 60 1.39 1.88 4.50
C SER A 60 2.51 1.68 5.53
N VAL A 61 2.87 2.73 6.27
CA VAL A 61 3.61 2.59 7.55
C VAL A 61 2.91 1.60 8.50
N ALA A 62 1.58 1.46 8.40
CA ALA A 62 0.79 0.47 9.13
C ALA A 62 1.08 -0.99 8.72
N GLY A 63 1.81 -1.21 7.63
CA GLY A 63 2.38 -2.51 7.23
C GLY A 63 3.72 -2.83 7.91
N ARG A 64 4.30 -1.86 8.63
CA ARG A 64 5.56 -2.02 9.39
C ARG A 64 5.35 -2.00 10.89
N THR A 65 4.42 -1.19 11.37
CA THR A 65 4.19 -0.97 12.80
C THR A 65 2.72 -1.14 13.13
N ALA A 66 2.42 -2.03 14.08
CA ALA A 66 1.08 -2.20 14.59
C ALA A 66 0.79 -1.16 15.68
N ASN A 67 -0.41 -0.57 15.62
CA ASN A 67 -0.88 0.40 16.59
C ASN A 67 -2.24 -0.02 17.16
N SER A 68 -2.48 0.34 18.41
CA SER A 68 -3.81 0.21 19.02
C SER A 68 -4.85 0.95 18.18
N GLY A 69 -6.03 0.36 18.00
CA GLY A 69 -7.09 0.92 17.16
C GLY A 69 -6.92 0.72 15.66
N SER A 70 -5.88 0.01 15.21
CA SER A 70 -5.61 -0.23 13.78
C SER A 70 -5.51 -1.72 13.42
N GLY A 71 -5.98 -2.62 14.27
CA GLY A 71 -5.70 -4.06 14.20
C GLY A 71 -5.90 -4.70 12.83
N VAL A 72 -7.11 -4.60 12.26
CA VAL A 72 -7.42 -5.22 10.96
C VAL A 72 -6.77 -4.43 9.81
N TYR A 73 -6.68 -3.11 9.89
CA TYR A 73 -5.93 -2.33 8.91
C TYR A 73 -4.45 -2.74 8.88
N ASN A 74 -3.82 -2.87 10.06
CA ASN A 74 -2.44 -3.40 10.16
C ASN A 74 -2.32 -4.80 9.56
N LEU A 75 -3.25 -5.71 9.85
CA LEU A 75 -3.29 -7.05 9.26
C LEU A 75 -3.27 -6.99 7.73
N THR A 76 -4.15 -6.18 7.14
CA THR A 76 -4.21 -6.06 5.67
C THR A 76 -2.89 -5.52 5.08
N LYS A 77 -2.31 -4.50 5.71
CA LYS A 77 -1.11 -3.85 5.19
C LYS A 77 0.17 -4.67 5.40
N HIS A 78 0.32 -5.39 6.52
CA HIS A 78 1.38 -6.38 6.69
C HIS A 78 1.24 -7.55 5.69
N GLY A 79 0.00 -8.03 5.49
CA GLY A 79 -0.28 -9.09 4.52
C GLY A 79 0.11 -8.71 3.09
N ILE A 80 -0.14 -7.46 2.68
CA ILE A 80 0.30 -6.94 1.38
C ILE A 80 1.83 -6.97 1.25
N GLY A 81 2.58 -6.58 2.28
CA GLY A 81 4.03 -6.66 2.29
C GLY A 81 4.53 -8.09 2.12
N ALA A 82 4.00 -9.02 2.91
CA ALA A 82 4.36 -10.43 2.83
C ALA A 82 4.05 -11.04 1.46
N PHE A 83 2.88 -10.77 0.89
CA PHE A 83 2.49 -11.20 -0.45
C PHE A 83 3.43 -10.61 -1.52
N SER A 84 3.73 -9.32 -1.44
CA SER A 84 4.60 -8.65 -2.41
C SER A 84 6.00 -9.25 -2.45
N GLU A 85 6.59 -9.52 -1.29
CA GLU A 85 7.91 -10.13 -1.19
C GLU A 85 7.92 -11.58 -1.69
N SER A 86 6.91 -12.38 -1.33
CA SER A 86 6.80 -13.76 -1.84
C SER A 86 6.69 -13.76 -3.37
N LEU A 87 5.80 -12.95 -3.92
CA LEU A 87 5.61 -12.83 -5.37
C LEU A 87 6.90 -12.35 -6.06
N ARG A 88 7.59 -11.36 -5.48
CA ARG A 88 8.87 -10.87 -5.99
C ARG A 88 9.88 -12.02 -6.16
N GLN A 89 10.01 -12.87 -5.16
CA GLN A 89 10.94 -14.01 -5.20
C GLN A 89 10.60 -15.01 -6.31
N GLU A 90 9.32 -15.20 -6.60
CA GLU A 90 8.85 -16.13 -7.63
C GLU A 90 9.15 -15.65 -9.06
N ILE A 91 8.98 -14.34 -9.33
CA ILE A 91 8.96 -13.81 -10.69
C ILE A 91 10.12 -12.89 -11.08
N THR A 92 10.98 -12.51 -10.12
CA THR A 92 12.08 -11.55 -10.38
C THR A 92 13.01 -11.99 -11.49
N ARG A 93 13.29 -13.29 -11.64
CA ARG A 93 14.13 -13.83 -12.71
C ARG A 93 13.49 -13.76 -14.10
N ARG A 94 12.19 -13.48 -14.15
CA ARG A 94 11.43 -13.25 -15.39
C ARG A 94 11.27 -11.76 -15.68
N HIS A 95 12.10 -10.92 -15.06
CA HIS A 95 12.16 -9.47 -15.26
C HIS A 95 10.85 -8.72 -14.93
N VAL A 96 9.99 -9.28 -14.08
CA VAL A 96 8.87 -8.53 -13.47
C VAL A 96 9.31 -8.08 -12.09
N ARG A 97 9.38 -6.77 -11.89
CA ARG A 97 9.76 -6.14 -10.63
C ARG A 97 8.50 -5.92 -9.79
N VAL A 98 8.52 -6.39 -8.55
CA VAL A 98 7.46 -6.14 -7.58
C VAL A 98 7.95 -5.10 -6.60
N GLY A 99 7.25 -3.96 -6.54
CA GLY A 99 7.55 -2.84 -5.67
C GLY A 99 6.47 -2.63 -4.62
N LEU A 100 6.87 -2.16 -3.44
CA LEU A 100 6.01 -1.81 -2.32
C LEU A 100 6.24 -0.35 -1.95
N ILE A 101 5.19 0.45 -1.96
CA ILE A 101 5.22 1.81 -1.43
C ILE A 101 4.48 1.81 -0.08
N GLU A 102 5.08 2.41 0.93
CA GLU A 102 4.58 2.42 2.30
C GLU A 102 4.44 3.85 2.83
N PRO A 103 3.36 4.54 2.43
CA PRO A 103 3.14 5.92 2.86
C PRO A 103 2.82 6.04 4.35
N GLY A 104 3.28 7.14 4.93
CA GLY A 104 2.72 7.70 6.15
C GLY A 104 1.44 8.50 5.86
N ALA A 105 1.25 9.61 6.59
CA ALA A 105 0.06 10.44 6.44
C ALA A 105 0.08 11.25 5.14
N VAL A 106 -0.89 10.99 4.27
CA VAL A 106 -1.11 11.70 3.00
C VAL A 106 -2.45 12.42 3.06
N ALA A 107 -2.54 13.60 2.49
CA ALA A 107 -3.77 14.40 2.37
C ALA A 107 -4.68 13.77 1.31
N THR A 108 -5.51 12.81 1.72
CA THR A 108 -6.46 12.08 0.88
C THR A 108 -7.81 11.92 1.59
N GLU A 109 -8.80 11.40 0.86
CA GLU A 109 -10.13 11.08 1.40
C GLU A 109 -10.13 9.85 2.34
N LEU A 110 -9.01 9.12 2.45
CA LEU A 110 -8.92 7.83 3.16
C LEU A 110 -9.43 7.93 4.62
N ALA A 111 -9.07 8.98 5.34
CA ALA A 111 -9.54 9.20 6.70
C ALA A 111 -11.05 9.49 6.78
N GLY A 112 -11.64 10.04 5.71
CA GLY A 112 -13.05 10.40 5.62
C GLY A 112 -14.02 9.21 5.65
N HIS A 113 -13.55 8.01 5.34
CA HIS A 113 -14.37 6.79 5.37
C HIS A 113 -14.67 6.28 6.79
N ASN A 114 -13.98 6.79 7.78
CA ASN A 114 -14.16 6.40 9.18
C ASN A 114 -15.43 7.01 9.79
N ARG A 115 -15.92 6.38 10.86
CA ARG A 115 -17.00 6.90 11.70
C ARG A 115 -16.63 8.28 12.28
N PRO A 116 -17.60 9.16 12.60
CA PRO A 116 -17.34 10.53 13.05
C PRO A 116 -16.36 10.61 14.24
N GLU A 117 -16.54 9.78 15.27
CA GLU A 117 -15.69 9.75 16.46
C GLU A 117 -14.25 9.34 16.13
N ILE A 118 -14.06 8.46 15.14
CA ILE A 118 -12.73 8.04 14.71
C ILE A 118 -12.06 9.12 13.86
N ARG A 119 -12.83 9.85 13.02
CA ARG A 119 -12.31 10.99 12.26
C ARG A 119 -11.80 12.10 13.18
N GLU A 120 -12.52 12.37 14.27
CA GLU A 120 -12.09 13.34 15.28
C GLU A 120 -10.78 12.91 15.94
N MET A 121 -10.65 11.64 16.34
CA MET A 121 -9.44 11.09 16.93
C MET A 121 -8.24 11.17 15.96
N ILE A 122 -8.46 10.87 14.66
CA ILE A 122 -7.44 11.02 13.62
C ILE A 122 -7.04 12.49 13.47
N GLY A 123 -8.01 13.41 13.48
CA GLY A 123 -7.76 14.84 13.42
C GLY A 123 -6.91 15.33 14.58
N GLN A 124 -7.21 14.91 15.80
CA GLN A 124 -6.40 15.25 17.00
C GLN A 124 -4.97 14.71 16.91
N ARG A 125 -4.78 13.50 16.35
CA ARG A 125 -3.46 12.86 16.24
C ARG A 125 -2.56 13.51 15.18
N PHE A 126 -3.13 14.01 14.10
CA PHE A 126 -2.39 14.50 12.93
C PHE A 126 -2.70 15.96 12.55
N GLY A 127 -3.46 16.67 13.41
CA GLY A 127 -4.09 17.96 13.06
C GLY A 127 -3.13 19.06 12.63
N ASP A 128 -2.01 19.21 13.33
CA ASP A 128 -1.04 20.29 13.09
C ASP A 128 0.13 19.86 12.18
N MET A 129 0.20 18.57 11.84
CA MET A 129 1.29 18.05 11.03
C MET A 129 1.05 18.33 9.55
N GLN A 130 2.05 18.87 8.86
CA GLN A 130 2.03 18.97 7.40
C GLN A 130 2.07 17.57 6.79
N ARG A 131 0.95 17.16 6.15
CA ARG A 131 0.84 15.87 5.48
C ARG A 131 1.51 15.93 4.10
N MET A 132 1.95 14.77 3.61
CA MET A 132 2.31 14.65 2.21
C MET A 132 1.09 14.82 1.31
N GLU A 133 1.33 15.22 0.08
CA GLU A 133 0.34 15.26 -0.97
C GLU A 133 0.38 13.98 -1.83
N SER A 134 -0.67 13.69 -2.58
CA SER A 134 -0.71 12.51 -3.46
C SER A 134 0.41 12.53 -4.52
N VAL A 135 0.87 13.71 -4.93
CA VAL A 135 1.97 13.87 -5.89
C VAL A 135 3.29 13.37 -5.32
N ASP A 136 3.55 13.51 -4.02
CA ASP A 136 4.77 13.01 -3.38
C ASP A 136 4.87 11.48 -3.50
N ILE A 137 3.72 10.79 -3.40
CA ILE A 137 3.64 9.35 -3.57
C ILE A 137 3.78 8.96 -5.05
N ALA A 138 3.18 9.73 -5.95
CA ALA A 138 3.30 9.50 -7.39
C ALA A 138 4.75 9.64 -7.85
N ASP A 139 5.50 10.63 -7.34
CA ASP A 139 6.93 10.82 -7.63
C ASP A 139 7.78 9.65 -7.13
N ALA A 140 7.47 9.11 -5.93
CA ALA A 140 8.15 7.92 -5.42
C ALA A 140 7.89 6.69 -6.31
N ILE A 141 6.65 6.51 -6.80
CA ILE A 141 6.31 5.44 -7.75
C ILE A 141 7.05 5.67 -9.08
N LEU A 142 7.04 6.89 -9.61
CA LEU A 142 7.74 7.24 -10.84
C LEU A 142 9.24 6.93 -10.73
N TYR A 143 9.87 7.31 -9.62
CA TYR A 143 11.25 6.94 -9.34
C TYR A 143 11.45 5.43 -9.42
N MET A 144 10.60 4.64 -8.77
CA MET A 144 10.70 3.18 -8.73
C MET A 144 10.63 2.56 -10.13
N VAL A 145 9.62 2.94 -10.94
CA VAL A 145 9.35 2.29 -12.24
C VAL A 145 10.26 2.78 -13.38
N THR A 146 10.91 3.92 -13.21
CA THR A 146 11.82 4.48 -14.23
C THR A 146 13.27 4.04 -14.08
N ARG A 147 13.60 3.21 -13.11
CA ARG A 147 14.97 2.68 -12.97
C ARG A 147 15.34 1.78 -14.15
N PRO A 148 16.63 1.74 -14.52
CA PRO A 148 17.12 0.82 -15.55
C PRO A 148 16.68 -0.62 -15.29
N GLY A 149 16.54 -1.43 -16.34
CA GLY A 149 15.98 -2.79 -16.23
C GLY A 149 16.71 -3.72 -15.25
N HIS A 150 18.01 -3.49 -15.02
CA HIS A 150 18.81 -4.25 -14.04
C HIS A 150 18.70 -3.75 -12.59
N VAL A 151 17.93 -2.69 -12.34
CA VAL A 151 17.73 -2.11 -11.01
C VAL A 151 16.29 -2.30 -10.58
N ALA A 152 16.05 -2.92 -9.45
CA ALA A 152 14.76 -3.03 -8.80
C ALA A 152 14.78 -2.25 -7.47
N VAL A 153 13.87 -1.30 -7.32
CA VAL A 153 13.58 -0.68 -6.03
C VAL A 153 12.41 -1.45 -5.43
N ASN A 154 12.68 -2.25 -4.42
CA ASN A 154 11.68 -3.19 -3.90
C ASN A 154 10.73 -2.54 -2.89
N GLU A 155 11.22 -1.58 -2.11
CA GLU A 155 10.43 -0.92 -1.07
C GLU A 155 10.80 0.55 -0.95
N ILE A 156 9.80 1.41 -0.79
CA ILE A 156 9.96 2.81 -0.41
C ILE A 156 9.04 3.11 0.77
N LEU A 157 9.63 3.39 1.92
CA LEU A 157 8.95 3.91 3.09
C LEU A 157 9.08 5.44 3.07
N ILE A 158 7.96 6.15 3.00
CA ILE A 158 7.92 7.61 2.90
C ILE A 158 6.92 8.21 3.90
N ARG A 159 7.34 9.21 4.65
CA ARG A 159 6.55 9.87 5.69
C ARG A 159 6.66 11.38 5.59
N PRO A 160 5.67 12.12 6.12
CA PRO A 160 5.90 13.50 6.54
C PRO A 160 7.11 13.59 7.47
N THR A 161 7.90 14.66 7.33
CA THR A 161 9.13 14.84 8.14
C THR A 161 8.85 14.79 9.65
N GLU A 162 7.68 15.26 10.08
CA GLU A 162 7.28 15.32 11.49
C GLU A 162 6.62 14.03 11.99
N GLN A 163 6.38 13.04 11.13
CA GLN A 163 5.74 11.80 11.55
C GLN A 163 6.74 10.84 12.20
N GLU A 164 6.64 10.68 13.52
CA GLU A 164 7.55 9.81 14.30
C GLU A 164 7.32 8.31 14.02
N ARG A 165 6.07 7.88 13.82
CA ARG A 165 5.68 6.46 13.66
C ARG A 165 4.69 6.25 12.53
#